data_63605c39912431107201aceed53599bc
#
_entry.id   63605c39912431107201aceed53599bc
#
_cell.length_a   1.000
_cell.length_b   1.000
_cell.length_c   1.000
_cell.angle_alpha   90.00
_cell.angle_beta   90.00
_cell.angle_gamma   90.00
#
_symmetry.space_group_name_H-M   'P 1'
#
loop_
_entity.id
_entity.type
_entity.pdbx_description
1 polymer ?
#
loop_
_entity_poly.entity_id
_entity_poly.type
_entity_poly.pdbx_seq_one_letter_code
_entity_poly.pdbx_strand_id
1 'polypeptide(L)'
;MHLRVKLACVAAMLVAGYGAWLGLVRNLSLFQVRRVSITGLSGDAAPQIANALELTARGMTTTNVSLGALRSAVSGYTSVASLTVQTHFPHGLSIHVIENNPLARLDFGGTIVAVSANDRVLAGLVPSRSLPLVRTTLAPVAGTVRDPLAREELALLAAAPAPLRDRVYSVVLGGEGLTAQLRSGPKIYFGNDTLPHAKWASAAVVLASTSSRGASYVDVSLPSRPAAQINDPLTSASSTAATGSATAASIDGSAQTGSSSSTSG
;
A
#
# COMPACT_ATOMS: atom_id res chain seq x y z
N MET A 1 -26.09 57.33 32.54
CA MET A 1 -26.50 56.25 31.64
C MET A 1 -26.10 56.50 30.17
N HIS A 2 -26.25 57.74 29.68
CA HIS A 2 -25.97 58.08 28.27
C HIS A 2 -24.50 58.01 27.82
N LEU A 3 -23.53 58.20 28.75
CA LEU A 3 -22.10 58.13 28.39
C LEU A 3 -21.64 56.71 28.06
N ARG A 4 -22.11 55.73 28.84
CA ARG A 4 -21.80 54.31 28.62
C ARG A 4 -22.37 53.76 27.31
N VAL A 5 -23.58 54.24 26.94
CA VAL A 5 -24.22 53.86 25.65
C VAL A 5 -23.45 54.47 24.47
N LYS A 6 -23.05 55.74 24.58
CA LYS A 6 -22.24 56.41 23.53
C LYS A 6 -20.90 55.72 23.35
N LEU A 7 -20.21 55.29 24.42
CA LEU A 7 -18.95 54.59 24.37
C LEU A 7 -19.11 53.18 23.70
N ALA A 8 -20.18 52.46 24.03
CA ALA A 8 -20.51 51.18 23.44
C ALA A 8 -20.80 51.30 21.92
N CYS A 9 -21.55 52.34 21.52
CA CYS A 9 -21.81 52.57 20.09
C CYS A 9 -20.53 52.91 19.30
N VAL A 10 -19.63 53.71 19.87
CA VAL A 10 -18.35 54.05 19.25
C VAL A 10 -17.46 52.80 19.13
N ALA A 11 -17.38 51.96 20.18
CA ALA A 11 -16.65 50.71 20.16
C ALA A 11 -17.20 49.73 19.11
N ALA A 12 -18.53 49.60 19.04
CA ALA A 12 -19.19 48.75 18.02
C ALA A 12 -18.93 49.25 16.59
N MET A 13 -18.93 50.58 16.39
CA MET A 13 -18.62 51.18 15.07
C MET A 13 -17.16 50.97 14.66
N LEU A 14 -16.23 51.04 15.64
CA LEU A 14 -14.80 50.75 15.39
C LEU A 14 -14.57 49.29 15.07
N VAL A 15 -15.22 48.38 15.76
CA VAL A 15 -15.13 46.93 15.48
C VAL A 15 -15.74 46.59 14.11
N ALA A 16 -16.90 47.16 13.78
CA ALA A 16 -17.55 46.97 12.50
C ALA A 16 -16.72 47.57 11.36
N GLY A 17 -16.16 48.79 11.55
CA GLY A 17 -15.28 49.45 10.61
C GLY A 17 -13.97 48.67 10.39
N TYR A 18 -13.37 48.15 11.43
CA TYR A 18 -12.18 47.27 11.36
C TYR A 18 -12.46 45.96 10.66
N GLY A 19 -13.61 45.33 10.94
CA GLY A 19 -14.05 44.10 10.27
C GLY A 19 -14.31 44.31 8.75
N ALA A 20 -14.98 45.42 8.41
CA ALA A 20 -15.22 45.82 7.02
C ALA A 20 -13.91 46.15 6.29
N TRP A 21 -12.99 46.86 6.96
CA TRP A 21 -11.67 47.19 6.41
C TRP A 21 -10.83 45.89 6.16
N LEU A 22 -10.81 44.97 7.11
CA LEU A 22 -10.14 43.66 6.93
C LEU A 22 -10.75 42.86 5.79
N GLY A 23 -12.06 42.83 5.65
CA GLY A 23 -12.77 42.14 4.56
C GLY A 23 -12.48 42.78 3.20
N LEU A 24 -12.43 44.12 3.13
CA LEU A 24 -12.13 44.85 1.91
C LEU A 24 -10.68 44.66 1.48
N VAL A 25 -9.73 44.79 2.41
CA VAL A 25 -8.28 44.63 2.14
C VAL A 25 -7.94 43.22 1.67
N ARG A 26 -8.60 42.22 2.21
CA ARG A 26 -8.37 40.81 1.83
C ARG A 26 -8.77 40.49 0.38
N ASN A 27 -9.69 41.26 -0.20
CA ASN A 27 -10.22 41.03 -1.55
C ASN A 27 -9.73 42.08 -2.58
N LEU A 28 -8.79 42.96 -2.21
CA LEU A 28 -8.24 43.92 -3.14
C LEU A 28 -7.50 43.19 -4.29
N SER A 29 -7.71 43.64 -5.52
CA SER A 29 -7.04 43.16 -6.73
C SER A 29 -5.49 43.27 -6.67
N LEU A 30 -4.97 44.04 -5.70
CA LEU A 30 -3.54 44.15 -5.39
C LEU A 30 -2.92 42.83 -4.88
N PHE A 31 -3.73 41.88 -4.38
CA PHE A 31 -3.25 40.57 -3.89
C PHE A 31 -3.75 39.42 -4.75
N GLN A 32 -4.31 39.70 -5.91
CA GLN A 32 -4.76 38.66 -6.83
C GLN A 32 -3.59 37.77 -7.26
N VAL A 33 -3.80 36.46 -7.26
CA VAL A 33 -2.82 35.48 -7.73
C VAL A 33 -2.62 35.64 -9.23
N ARG A 34 -1.40 36.00 -9.63
CA ARG A 34 -1.00 36.17 -11.04
C ARG A 34 0.00 35.13 -11.48
N ARG A 35 0.85 34.66 -10.56
CA ARG A 35 1.86 33.64 -10.83
C ARG A 35 1.56 32.40 -10.04
N VAL A 36 1.23 31.32 -10.74
CA VAL A 36 0.99 30.00 -10.14
C VAL A 36 2.13 29.08 -10.57
N SER A 37 2.79 28.45 -9.61
CA SER A 37 3.79 27.41 -9.85
C SER A 37 3.22 26.10 -9.34
N ILE A 38 3.10 25.10 -10.22
CA ILE A 38 2.58 23.77 -9.88
C ILE A 38 3.70 22.76 -10.07
N THR A 39 3.96 21.96 -9.05
CA THR A 39 5.02 20.95 -9.03
C THR A 39 4.48 19.62 -8.50
N GLY A 40 5.19 18.51 -8.80
CA GLY A 40 4.85 17.18 -8.32
C GLY A 40 3.81 16.44 -9.16
N LEU A 41 3.49 16.94 -10.36
CA LEU A 41 2.63 16.26 -11.32
C LEU A 41 3.46 15.46 -12.31
N SER A 42 3.03 14.23 -12.57
CA SER A 42 3.58 13.30 -13.55
C SER A 42 2.46 12.55 -14.27
N GLY A 43 2.77 11.96 -15.44
CA GLY A 43 1.81 11.18 -16.22
C GLY A 43 0.88 12.01 -17.12
N ASP A 44 -0.02 11.30 -17.81
CA ASP A 44 -0.84 11.84 -18.90
C ASP A 44 -1.91 12.86 -18.45
N ALA A 45 -2.34 12.77 -17.20
CA ALA A 45 -3.32 13.69 -16.61
C ALA A 45 -2.71 14.98 -16.05
N ALA A 46 -1.38 15.08 -15.99
CA ALA A 46 -0.69 16.24 -15.41
C ALA A 46 -1.12 17.59 -16.01
N PRO A 47 -1.25 17.75 -17.34
CA PRO A 47 -1.68 19.04 -17.92
C PRO A 47 -3.09 19.44 -17.53
N GLN A 48 -4.02 18.47 -17.45
CA GLN A 48 -5.41 18.73 -17.09
C GLN A 48 -5.54 19.13 -15.62
N ILE A 49 -4.82 18.44 -14.73
CA ILE A 49 -4.77 18.74 -13.29
C ILE A 49 -4.15 20.13 -13.08
N ALA A 50 -3.04 20.41 -13.76
CA ALA A 50 -2.38 21.72 -13.69
C ALA A 50 -3.32 22.85 -14.12
N ASN A 51 -4.01 22.69 -15.25
CA ASN A 51 -4.95 23.69 -15.75
C ASN A 51 -6.12 23.91 -14.77
N ALA A 52 -6.71 22.85 -14.22
CA ALA A 52 -7.79 22.95 -13.24
C ALA A 52 -7.35 23.71 -11.98
N LEU A 53 -6.15 23.41 -11.45
CA LEU A 53 -5.58 24.11 -10.31
C LEU A 53 -5.25 25.57 -10.62
N GLU A 54 -4.67 25.85 -11.78
CA GLU A 54 -4.32 27.21 -12.19
C GLU A 54 -5.55 28.11 -12.35
N LEU A 55 -6.59 27.63 -13.04
CA LEU A 55 -7.86 28.35 -13.19
C LEU A 55 -8.49 28.67 -11.84
N THR A 56 -8.52 27.69 -10.93
CA THR A 56 -9.07 27.88 -9.59
C THR A 56 -8.23 28.85 -8.77
N ALA A 57 -6.90 28.75 -8.84
CA ALA A 57 -5.96 29.60 -8.10
C ALA A 57 -6.01 31.07 -8.57
N ARG A 58 -6.17 31.33 -9.85
CA ARG A 58 -6.28 32.69 -10.40
C ARG A 58 -7.53 33.44 -9.93
N GLY A 59 -8.57 32.71 -9.51
CA GLY A 59 -9.76 33.29 -8.87
C GLY A 59 -9.58 33.69 -7.40
N MET A 60 -8.38 33.47 -6.83
CA MET A 60 -8.08 33.71 -5.42
C MET A 60 -7.13 34.90 -5.22
N THR A 61 -6.99 35.31 -3.97
CA THR A 61 -5.96 36.28 -3.54
C THR A 61 -4.94 35.58 -2.64
N THR A 62 -3.70 36.07 -2.64
CA THR A 62 -2.63 35.52 -1.79
C THR A 62 -2.93 35.62 -0.29
N THR A 63 -3.86 36.52 0.09
CA THR A 63 -4.37 36.70 1.46
C THR A 63 -5.55 35.80 1.81
N ASN A 64 -6.19 35.18 0.80
CA ASN A 64 -7.38 34.36 0.98
C ASN A 64 -7.37 33.16 0.02
N VAL A 65 -6.49 32.19 0.29
CA VAL A 65 -6.39 30.96 -0.48
C VAL A 65 -7.28 29.89 0.16
N SER A 66 -8.20 29.35 -0.63
CA SER A 66 -9.06 28.24 -0.20
C SER A 66 -8.50 26.89 -0.65
N LEU A 67 -7.87 26.16 0.27
CA LEU A 67 -7.40 24.79 0.02
C LEU A 67 -8.57 23.84 -0.32
N GLY A 68 -9.75 24.10 0.25
CA GLY A 68 -10.96 23.32 -0.05
C GLY A 68 -11.38 23.45 -1.52
N ALA A 69 -11.39 24.67 -2.09
CA ALA A 69 -11.71 24.90 -3.48
C ALA A 69 -10.69 24.25 -4.43
N LEU A 70 -9.39 24.31 -4.10
CA LEU A 70 -8.34 23.61 -4.87
C LEU A 70 -8.51 22.10 -4.83
N ARG A 71 -8.82 21.52 -3.67
CA ARG A 71 -9.12 20.08 -3.55
C ARG A 71 -10.37 19.68 -4.35
N SER A 72 -11.41 20.51 -4.31
CA SER A 72 -12.63 20.25 -5.08
C SER A 72 -12.38 20.29 -6.59
N ALA A 73 -11.53 21.20 -7.07
CA ALA A 73 -11.17 21.30 -8.49
C ALA A 73 -10.48 20.03 -9.03
N VAL A 74 -9.77 19.29 -8.17
CA VAL A 74 -9.05 18.06 -8.55
C VAL A 74 -9.66 16.79 -7.97
N SER A 75 -10.83 16.86 -7.34
CA SER A 75 -11.48 15.71 -6.69
C SER A 75 -11.82 14.56 -7.65
N GLY A 76 -11.99 14.85 -8.95
CA GLY A 76 -12.21 13.85 -10.00
C GLY A 76 -10.94 13.09 -10.40
N TYR A 77 -9.76 13.57 -10.03
CA TYR A 77 -8.49 12.91 -10.39
C TYR A 77 -8.01 12.03 -9.25
N THR A 78 -8.15 10.71 -9.41
CA THR A 78 -7.75 9.72 -8.39
C THR A 78 -6.23 9.62 -8.21
N SER A 79 -5.46 10.15 -9.18
CA SER A 79 -4.00 10.26 -9.10
C SER A 79 -3.52 11.30 -8.07
N VAL A 80 -4.37 12.25 -7.66
CA VAL A 80 -3.99 13.26 -6.64
C VAL A 80 -4.23 12.71 -5.25
N ALA A 81 -3.17 12.57 -4.46
CA ALA A 81 -3.23 12.15 -3.05
C ALA A 81 -3.48 13.36 -2.14
N SER A 82 -2.68 14.40 -2.28
CA SER A 82 -2.79 15.60 -1.46
C SER A 82 -2.21 16.83 -2.16
N LEU A 83 -2.57 18.01 -1.64
CA LEU A 83 -2.09 19.31 -2.11
C LEU A 83 -1.47 20.06 -0.94
N THR A 84 -0.29 20.61 -1.15
CA THR A 84 0.35 21.58 -0.26
C THR A 84 0.45 22.92 -0.98
N VAL A 85 0.06 24.01 -0.31
CA VAL A 85 0.00 25.33 -0.91
C VAL A 85 0.84 26.32 -0.11
N GLN A 86 1.65 27.08 -0.81
CA GLN A 86 2.48 28.14 -0.25
C GLN A 86 2.22 29.45 -1.01
N THR A 87 1.98 30.52 -0.27
CA THR A 87 1.76 31.87 -0.83
C THR A 87 3.07 32.64 -0.88
N HIS A 88 3.32 33.32 -1.99
CA HIS A 88 4.46 34.20 -2.19
C HIS A 88 3.94 35.61 -2.51
N PHE A 89 3.96 36.47 -1.51
CA PHE A 89 3.51 37.85 -1.65
C PHE A 89 4.30 38.60 -2.71
N PRO A 90 3.65 39.56 -3.45
CA PRO A 90 2.23 39.90 -3.38
C PRO A 90 1.31 39.07 -4.28
N HIS A 91 1.82 38.33 -5.31
CA HIS A 91 1.00 37.76 -6.38
C HIS A 91 1.31 36.28 -6.69
N GLY A 92 2.18 35.64 -5.91
CA GLY A 92 2.66 34.28 -6.17
C GLY A 92 1.90 33.23 -5.36
N LEU A 93 1.66 32.06 -5.96
CA LEU A 93 1.13 30.86 -5.32
C LEU A 93 1.89 29.65 -5.84
N SER A 94 2.47 28.88 -4.93
CA SER A 94 3.08 27.56 -5.25
C SER A 94 2.17 26.46 -4.75
N ILE A 95 1.83 25.54 -5.64
CA ILE A 95 1.03 24.35 -5.33
C ILE A 95 1.91 23.13 -5.57
N HIS A 96 2.16 22.36 -4.51
CA HIS A 96 2.84 21.09 -4.62
C HIS A 96 1.82 19.96 -4.54
N VAL A 97 1.73 19.18 -5.60
CA VAL A 97 0.82 18.04 -5.72
C VAL A 97 1.58 16.78 -5.34
N ILE A 98 1.03 16.01 -4.42
CA ILE A 98 1.51 14.67 -4.11
C ILE A 98 0.61 13.69 -4.84
N GLU A 99 1.19 12.90 -5.73
CA GLU A 99 0.45 11.91 -6.50
C GLU A 99 0.39 10.54 -5.80
N ASN A 100 -0.70 9.83 -6.03
CA ASN A 100 -0.85 8.43 -5.69
C ASN A 100 -0.07 7.57 -6.70
N ASN A 101 1.08 7.07 -6.31
CA ASN A 101 1.82 6.13 -7.15
C ASN A 101 1.17 4.74 -7.10
N PRO A 102 1.12 4.03 -8.24
CA PRO A 102 0.62 2.67 -8.28
C PRO A 102 1.54 1.75 -7.46
N LEU A 103 0.94 1.01 -6.52
CA LEU A 103 1.64 0.05 -5.67
C LEU A 103 1.50 -1.37 -6.21
N ALA A 104 0.28 -1.74 -6.63
CA ALA A 104 -0.06 -3.09 -7.05
C ALA A 104 -1.13 -3.08 -8.16
N ARG A 105 -1.28 -4.23 -8.80
CA ARG A 105 -2.44 -4.57 -9.63
C ARG A 105 -3.45 -5.31 -8.78
N LEU A 106 -4.68 -4.84 -8.77
CA LEU A 106 -5.79 -5.53 -8.13
C LEU A 106 -6.61 -6.25 -9.19
N ASP A 107 -6.75 -7.56 -9.06
CA ASP A 107 -7.61 -8.39 -9.90
C ASP A 107 -8.87 -8.75 -9.11
N PHE A 108 -10.02 -8.31 -9.61
CA PHE A 108 -11.33 -8.66 -9.08
C PHE A 108 -12.22 -9.16 -10.22
N GLY A 109 -12.51 -10.45 -10.20
CA GLY A 109 -13.35 -11.07 -11.23
C GLY A 109 -12.82 -10.97 -12.66
N GLY A 110 -11.49 -10.94 -12.86
CA GLY A 110 -10.83 -10.80 -14.16
C GLY A 110 -10.62 -9.36 -14.61
N THR A 111 -11.13 -8.37 -13.86
CA THR A 111 -10.83 -6.95 -14.11
C THR A 111 -9.59 -6.54 -13.34
N ILE A 112 -8.58 -6.02 -14.05
CA ILE A 112 -7.30 -5.61 -13.45
C ILE A 112 -7.21 -4.09 -13.43
N VAL A 113 -7.03 -3.52 -12.23
CA VAL A 113 -6.87 -2.08 -12.02
C VAL A 113 -5.59 -1.79 -11.23
N ALA A 114 -5.05 -0.57 -11.36
CA ALA A 114 -3.95 -0.11 -10.53
C ALA A 114 -4.49 0.38 -9.17
N VAL A 115 -3.78 0.06 -8.09
CA VAL A 115 -4.13 0.48 -6.73
C VAL A 115 -2.91 1.12 -6.07
N SER A 116 -3.14 2.21 -5.33
CA SER A 116 -2.12 2.92 -4.55
C SER A 116 -1.97 2.33 -3.14
N ALA A 117 -0.93 2.78 -2.43
CA ALA A 117 -0.67 2.41 -1.03
C ALA A 117 -1.79 2.85 -0.06
N ASN A 118 -2.68 3.73 -0.48
CA ASN A 118 -3.81 4.22 0.31
C ASN A 118 -5.12 3.48 -0.05
N ASP A 119 -5.05 2.26 -0.56
CA ASP A 119 -6.18 1.42 -0.97
C ASP A 119 -7.09 2.06 -2.05
N ARG A 120 -6.59 3.08 -2.78
CA ARG A 120 -7.38 3.76 -3.81
C ARG A 120 -7.09 3.19 -5.20
N VAL A 121 -8.16 2.94 -5.93
CA VAL A 121 -8.10 2.56 -7.34
C VAL A 121 -7.72 3.79 -8.16
N LEU A 122 -6.71 3.67 -8.99
CA LEU A 122 -6.24 4.72 -9.90
C LEU A 122 -6.96 4.55 -11.24
N ALA A 123 -8.17 5.12 -11.33
CA ALA A 123 -8.99 5.04 -12.51
C ALA A 123 -8.29 5.70 -13.72
N GLY A 124 -8.38 5.04 -14.89
CA GLY A 124 -7.75 5.53 -16.12
C GLY A 124 -6.25 5.21 -16.27
N LEU A 125 -5.61 4.67 -15.22
CA LEU A 125 -4.23 4.21 -15.30
C LEU A 125 -4.19 2.74 -15.71
N VAL A 126 -3.52 2.43 -16.82
CA VAL A 126 -3.24 1.05 -17.22
C VAL A 126 -2.13 0.50 -16.34
N PRO A 127 -2.40 -0.53 -15.51
CA PRO A 127 -1.41 -1.03 -14.58
C PRO A 127 -0.28 -1.77 -15.29
N SER A 128 0.96 -1.39 -15.01
CA SER A 128 2.13 -2.09 -15.52
C SER A 128 2.17 -3.55 -15.04
N ARG A 129 2.55 -4.47 -15.93
CA ARG A 129 2.75 -5.88 -15.57
C ARG A 129 3.90 -6.10 -14.57
N SER A 130 4.76 -5.10 -14.39
CA SER A 130 5.83 -5.13 -13.39
C SER A 130 5.31 -4.95 -11.95
N LEU A 131 4.12 -4.42 -11.77
CA LEU A 131 3.51 -4.28 -10.44
C LEU A 131 3.10 -5.64 -9.87
N PRO A 132 3.21 -5.84 -8.54
CA PRO A 132 2.70 -7.02 -7.85
C PRO A 132 1.20 -7.22 -8.07
N LEU A 133 0.74 -8.47 -8.08
CA LEU A 133 -0.67 -8.82 -8.23
C LEU A 133 -1.27 -9.16 -6.86
N VAL A 134 -2.39 -8.52 -6.55
CA VAL A 134 -3.27 -8.82 -5.42
C VAL A 134 -4.60 -9.28 -6.01
N ARG A 135 -5.20 -10.33 -5.46
CA ARG A 135 -6.47 -10.85 -5.93
C ARG A 135 -7.54 -10.70 -4.86
N THR A 136 -8.74 -10.31 -5.29
CA THR A 136 -9.90 -10.22 -4.43
C THR A 136 -11.15 -10.69 -5.18
N THR A 137 -12.13 -11.18 -4.45
CA THR A 137 -13.47 -11.46 -5.00
C THR A 137 -14.40 -10.26 -4.91
N LEU A 138 -14.05 -9.26 -4.09
CA LEU A 138 -14.88 -8.09 -3.84
C LEU A 138 -14.46 -6.93 -4.76
N ALA A 139 -15.43 -6.40 -5.50
CA ALA A 139 -15.21 -5.20 -6.30
C ALA A 139 -14.95 -3.97 -5.40
N PRO A 140 -14.04 -3.06 -5.80
CA PRO A 140 -13.82 -1.81 -5.09
C PRO A 140 -15.10 -0.95 -5.04
N VAL A 141 -15.36 -0.31 -3.91
CA VAL A 141 -16.51 0.56 -3.70
C VAL A 141 -16.06 2.02 -3.65
N ALA A 142 -16.67 2.88 -4.47
CA ALA A 142 -16.30 4.31 -4.57
C ALA A 142 -14.79 4.53 -4.80
N GLY A 143 -14.17 3.68 -5.63
CA GLY A 143 -12.74 3.76 -5.93
C GLY A 143 -11.83 3.39 -4.78
N THR A 144 -12.31 2.62 -3.80
CA THR A 144 -11.52 2.17 -2.64
C THR A 144 -11.65 0.67 -2.46
N VAL A 145 -10.54 -0.01 -2.18
CA VAL A 145 -10.50 -1.43 -1.84
C VAL A 145 -11.12 -1.63 -0.46
N ARG A 146 -12.15 -2.48 -0.38
CA ARG A 146 -12.89 -2.76 0.86
C ARG A 146 -12.63 -4.13 1.43
N ASP A 147 -12.10 -5.04 0.64
CA ASP A 147 -11.71 -6.37 1.10
C ASP A 147 -10.61 -6.28 2.16
N PRO A 148 -10.85 -6.76 3.40
CA PRO A 148 -9.85 -6.71 4.45
C PRO A 148 -8.56 -7.47 4.08
N LEU A 149 -8.70 -8.64 3.45
CA LEU A 149 -7.54 -9.45 3.06
C LEU A 149 -6.69 -8.76 2.00
N ALA A 150 -7.32 -8.21 0.96
CA ALA A 150 -6.60 -7.44 -0.05
C ALA A 150 -5.90 -6.21 0.54
N ARG A 151 -6.48 -5.58 1.57
CA ARG A 151 -5.87 -4.44 2.27
C ARG A 151 -4.65 -4.85 3.10
N GLU A 152 -4.69 -6.01 3.76
CA GLU A 152 -3.52 -6.56 4.45
C GLU A 152 -2.38 -6.86 3.47
N GLU A 153 -2.70 -7.46 2.31
CA GLU A 153 -1.73 -7.72 1.23
C GLU A 153 -1.13 -6.41 0.68
N LEU A 154 -1.96 -5.37 0.47
CA LEU A 154 -1.51 -4.05 0.05
C LEU A 154 -0.65 -3.36 1.11
N ALA A 155 -1.02 -3.45 2.39
CA ALA A 155 -0.24 -2.89 3.50
C ALA A 155 1.14 -3.56 3.60
N LEU A 156 1.20 -4.88 3.42
CA LEU A 156 2.47 -5.60 3.36
C LEU A 156 3.34 -5.12 2.20
N LEU A 157 2.77 -4.94 1.00
CA LEU A 157 3.48 -4.42 -0.17
C LEU A 157 3.94 -2.97 0.01
N ALA A 158 3.12 -2.14 0.68
CA ALA A 158 3.47 -0.74 0.95
C ALA A 158 4.69 -0.63 1.88
N ALA A 159 4.84 -1.57 2.81
CA ALA A 159 5.98 -1.64 3.72
C ALA A 159 7.26 -2.20 3.06
N ALA A 160 7.16 -2.78 1.86
CA ALA A 160 8.30 -3.37 1.17
C ALA A 160 9.28 -2.31 0.67
N PRO A 161 10.60 -2.49 0.87
CA PRO A 161 11.61 -1.69 0.19
C PRO A 161 11.46 -1.77 -1.33
N ALA A 162 11.59 -0.66 -2.04
CA ALA A 162 11.37 -0.59 -3.49
C ALA A 162 12.13 -1.70 -4.27
N PRO A 163 13.43 -1.98 -4.02
CA PRO A 163 14.14 -3.02 -4.77
C PRO A 163 13.58 -4.44 -4.57
N LEU A 164 13.00 -4.73 -3.40
CA LEU A 164 12.34 -6.01 -3.14
C LEU A 164 10.93 -6.05 -3.70
N ARG A 165 10.17 -4.97 -3.53
CA ARG A 165 8.82 -4.84 -4.07
C ARG A 165 8.76 -5.07 -5.57
N ASP A 166 9.71 -4.52 -6.33
CA ASP A 166 9.79 -4.69 -7.77
C ASP A 166 10.05 -6.15 -8.20
N ARG A 167 10.59 -6.96 -7.30
CA ARG A 167 10.80 -8.40 -7.49
C ARG A 167 9.58 -9.24 -7.12
N VAL A 168 8.61 -8.69 -6.40
CA VAL A 168 7.38 -9.41 -6.02
C VAL A 168 6.50 -9.60 -7.24
N TYR A 169 6.04 -10.84 -7.45
CA TYR A 169 5.04 -11.18 -8.45
C TYR A 169 3.62 -11.02 -7.90
N SER A 170 3.36 -11.58 -6.72
CA SER A 170 2.07 -11.52 -6.06
C SER A 170 2.22 -11.65 -4.54
N VAL A 171 1.22 -11.17 -3.82
CA VAL A 171 1.02 -11.47 -2.40
C VAL A 171 -0.31 -12.19 -2.28
N VAL A 172 -0.37 -13.19 -1.43
CA VAL A 172 -1.56 -13.99 -1.17
C VAL A 172 -1.61 -14.40 0.31
N LEU A 173 -2.81 -14.50 0.86
CA LEU A 173 -3.04 -15.15 2.14
C LEU A 173 -3.21 -16.65 1.89
N GLY A 174 -2.31 -17.47 2.42
CA GLY A 174 -2.31 -18.92 2.32
C GLY A 174 -2.37 -19.61 3.68
N GLY A 175 -2.11 -20.91 3.73
CA GLY A 175 -2.05 -21.68 4.97
C GLY A 175 -0.97 -21.22 5.95
N GLU A 176 0.13 -20.69 5.44
CA GLU A 176 1.25 -20.11 6.20
C GLU A 176 1.07 -18.61 6.47
N GLY A 177 -0.15 -18.09 6.31
CA GLY A 177 -0.45 -16.66 6.41
C GLY A 177 -0.09 -15.87 5.16
N LEU A 178 0.22 -14.59 5.33
CA LEU A 178 0.63 -13.70 4.24
C LEU A 178 1.93 -14.20 3.61
N THR A 179 1.89 -14.43 2.32
CA THR A 179 3.00 -14.99 1.54
C THR A 179 3.27 -14.12 0.31
N ALA A 180 4.51 -13.65 0.16
CA ALA A 180 4.94 -13.00 -1.06
C ALA A 180 5.66 -13.99 -1.98
N GLN A 181 5.22 -14.03 -3.23
CA GLN A 181 5.87 -14.77 -4.31
C GLN A 181 6.79 -13.84 -5.08
N LEU A 182 8.06 -14.14 -5.14
CA LEU A 182 9.01 -13.41 -5.99
C LEU A 182 8.88 -13.86 -7.44
N ARG A 183 9.22 -12.99 -8.41
CA ARG A 183 9.29 -13.32 -9.85
C ARG A 183 10.36 -14.34 -10.15
N SER A 184 11.45 -14.27 -9.40
CA SER A 184 12.54 -15.24 -9.40
C SER A 184 13.09 -15.35 -7.99
N GLY A 185 13.17 -16.57 -7.47
CA GLY A 185 13.64 -16.85 -6.11
C GLY A 185 12.59 -17.50 -5.22
N PRO A 186 12.86 -17.55 -3.90
CA PRO A 186 12.01 -18.24 -2.95
C PRO A 186 10.68 -17.53 -2.72
N LYS A 187 9.71 -18.25 -2.16
CA LYS A 187 8.55 -17.65 -1.50
C LYS A 187 8.97 -17.07 -0.15
N ILE A 188 8.32 -15.98 0.26
CA ILE A 188 8.58 -15.35 1.55
C ILE A 188 7.32 -15.44 2.39
N TYR A 189 7.39 -16.16 3.53
CA TYR A 189 6.31 -16.31 4.49
C TYR A 189 6.39 -15.23 5.56
N PHE A 190 5.36 -14.39 5.66
CA PHE A 190 5.25 -13.32 6.64
C PHE A 190 4.37 -13.69 7.82
N GLY A 191 3.53 -14.73 7.68
CA GLY A 191 2.54 -15.10 8.68
C GLY A 191 1.42 -14.04 8.74
N ASN A 192 1.52 -13.10 9.67
CA ASN A 192 0.57 -12.00 9.82
C ASN A 192 1.13 -10.66 9.33
N ASP A 193 0.32 -9.61 9.42
CA ASP A 193 0.62 -8.23 9.02
C ASP A 193 1.41 -7.41 10.06
N THR A 194 1.76 -8.01 11.22
CA THR A 194 2.50 -7.30 12.28
C THR A 194 3.96 -7.06 11.90
N LEU A 195 4.50 -5.89 12.25
CA LEU A 195 5.90 -5.50 12.01
C LEU A 195 6.38 -5.68 10.55
N PRO A 196 5.62 -5.26 9.53
CA PRO A 196 5.91 -5.59 8.15
C PRO A 196 7.28 -5.04 7.68
N HIS A 197 7.68 -3.85 8.12
CA HIS A 197 9.00 -3.30 7.80
C HIS A 197 10.15 -4.15 8.35
N ALA A 198 10.04 -4.62 9.60
CA ALA A 198 11.07 -5.47 10.21
C ALA A 198 11.16 -6.82 9.49
N LYS A 199 10.02 -7.42 9.13
CA LYS A 199 9.97 -8.67 8.37
C LYS A 199 10.59 -8.51 6.98
N TRP A 200 10.31 -7.41 6.27
CA TRP A 200 10.96 -7.12 4.99
C TRP A 200 12.46 -6.90 5.13
N ALA A 201 12.92 -6.22 6.20
CA ALA A 201 14.34 -6.05 6.47
C ALA A 201 15.03 -7.40 6.70
N SER A 202 14.43 -8.29 7.49
CA SER A 202 14.93 -9.65 7.71
C SER A 202 14.97 -10.47 6.43
N ALA A 203 13.91 -10.39 5.59
CA ALA A 203 13.88 -11.02 4.28
C ALA A 203 15.02 -10.52 3.39
N ALA A 204 15.29 -9.20 3.39
CA ALA A 204 16.38 -8.62 2.61
C ALA A 204 17.75 -9.17 3.02
N VAL A 205 18.00 -9.30 4.32
CA VAL A 205 19.26 -9.86 4.87
C VAL A 205 19.41 -11.32 4.45
N VAL A 206 18.37 -12.13 4.61
CA VAL A 206 18.40 -13.54 4.23
C VAL A 206 18.61 -13.72 2.73
N LEU A 207 17.89 -12.96 1.90
CA LEU A 207 18.02 -13.03 0.43
C LEU A 207 19.38 -12.56 -0.08
N ALA A 208 20.07 -11.69 0.66
CA ALA A 208 21.43 -11.24 0.34
C ALA A 208 22.51 -12.26 0.79
N SER A 209 22.19 -13.17 1.69
CA SER A 209 23.14 -14.17 2.21
C SER A 209 23.47 -15.22 1.14
N THR A 210 24.75 -15.57 1.05
CA THR A 210 25.21 -16.66 0.17
C THR A 210 24.70 -18.03 0.63
N SER A 211 24.49 -18.22 1.95
CA SER A 211 23.97 -19.45 2.53
C SER A 211 22.50 -19.72 2.19
N SER A 212 21.76 -18.71 1.73
CA SER A 212 20.35 -18.85 1.32
C SER A 212 20.16 -19.04 -0.18
N ARG A 213 21.25 -19.16 -0.93
CA ARG A 213 21.18 -19.41 -2.40
C ARG A 213 20.51 -20.75 -2.68
N GLY A 214 19.49 -20.73 -3.55
CA GLY A 214 18.71 -21.93 -3.86
C GLY A 214 17.63 -22.26 -2.85
N ALA A 215 17.37 -21.38 -1.86
CA ALA A 215 16.25 -21.55 -0.95
C ALA A 215 14.93 -21.64 -1.72
N SER A 216 14.07 -22.57 -1.34
CA SER A 216 12.71 -22.71 -1.86
C SER A 216 11.75 -21.74 -1.17
N TYR A 217 11.99 -21.47 0.09
CA TYR A 217 11.27 -20.42 0.82
C TYR A 217 12.13 -19.78 1.91
N VAL A 218 11.70 -18.61 2.34
CA VAL A 218 12.23 -17.85 3.48
C VAL A 218 11.08 -17.54 4.40
N ASP A 219 11.20 -17.92 5.67
CA ASP A 219 10.23 -17.61 6.72
C ASP A 219 10.73 -16.43 7.55
N VAL A 220 9.95 -15.35 7.56
CA VAL A 220 10.19 -14.12 8.33
C VAL A 220 9.02 -13.78 9.25
N SER A 221 8.17 -14.77 9.55
CA SER A 221 7.05 -14.60 10.50
C SER A 221 7.53 -14.04 11.85
N LEU A 222 8.73 -14.47 12.28
CA LEU A 222 9.48 -13.91 13.39
C LEU A 222 10.72 -13.18 12.87
N PRO A 223 10.70 -11.83 12.76
CA PRO A 223 11.79 -11.06 12.13
C PRO A 223 13.14 -11.18 12.86
N SER A 224 13.12 -11.52 14.16
CA SER A 224 14.34 -11.76 14.95
C SER A 224 14.99 -13.13 14.72
N ARG A 225 14.26 -14.06 14.09
CA ARG A 225 14.74 -15.44 13.85
C ARG A 225 14.29 -15.90 12.45
N PRO A 226 14.74 -15.26 11.38
CA PRO A 226 14.38 -15.66 10.03
C PRO A 226 14.99 -17.05 9.70
N ALA A 227 14.26 -17.85 8.95
CA ALA A 227 14.69 -19.16 8.50
C ALA A 227 14.61 -19.24 6.97
N ALA A 228 15.53 -19.99 6.35
CA ALA A 228 15.49 -20.33 4.94
C ALA A 228 15.62 -21.82 4.77
N GLN A 229 14.79 -22.43 3.94
CA GLN A 229 14.90 -23.84 3.61
C GLN A 229 15.44 -23.99 2.21
N ILE A 230 16.53 -24.76 2.10
CA ILE A 230 17.11 -25.19 0.85
C ILE A 230 16.64 -26.62 0.65
N ASN A 231 15.92 -26.90 -0.42
CA ASN A 231 15.63 -28.26 -0.81
C ASN A 231 16.89 -28.83 -1.46
N ASP A 232 17.75 -29.47 -0.65
CA ASP A 232 18.85 -30.27 -1.16
C ASP A 232 18.28 -31.61 -1.64
N PRO A 233 18.38 -31.95 -2.93
CA PRO A 233 17.89 -33.24 -3.46
C PRO A 233 18.55 -34.44 -2.79
N LEU A 234 19.72 -34.29 -2.19
CA LEU A 234 20.42 -35.32 -1.46
C LEU A 234 19.81 -35.59 -0.07
N THR A 235 19.22 -34.60 0.59
CA THR A 235 18.58 -34.76 1.90
C THR A 235 17.21 -35.43 1.80
N SER A 236 16.49 -35.20 0.68
CA SER A 236 15.22 -35.90 0.42
C SER A 236 15.40 -37.37 0.09
N ALA A 237 16.51 -37.79 -0.51
CA ALA A 237 16.83 -39.18 -0.77
C ALA A 237 17.18 -39.94 0.54
N SER A 238 17.80 -39.27 1.52
CA SER A 238 18.15 -39.87 2.79
C SER A 238 16.94 -40.15 3.69
N SER A 239 15.91 -39.31 3.65
CA SER A 239 14.68 -39.50 4.46
C SER A 239 13.81 -40.62 3.88
N THR A 240 13.81 -40.87 2.58
CA THR A 240 13.07 -41.97 1.95
C THR A 240 13.77 -43.31 2.19
N ALA A 241 15.12 -43.33 2.28
CA ALA A 241 15.88 -44.54 2.58
C ALA A 241 15.77 -44.98 4.07
N ALA A 242 15.59 -44.03 5.00
CA ALA A 242 15.42 -44.32 6.40
C ALA A 242 14.04 -44.92 6.74
N THR A 243 13.00 -44.66 5.96
CA THR A 243 11.65 -45.23 6.16
C THR A 243 11.52 -46.60 5.49
N GLY A 244 12.41 -46.96 4.54
CA GLY A 244 12.41 -48.25 3.84
C GLY A 244 13.14 -49.39 4.58
N SER A 245 13.96 -49.09 5.61
CA SER A 245 14.74 -50.10 6.33
C SER A 245 14.06 -50.65 7.61
N ALA A 246 12.92 -50.13 8.01
CA ALA A 246 12.25 -50.54 9.25
C ALA A 246 11.15 -51.60 9.05
N THR A 247 10.90 -52.08 7.80
CA THR A 247 9.80 -53.03 7.54
C THR A 247 10.28 -54.45 7.12
N ALA A 248 11.59 -54.74 7.18
CA ALA A 248 12.14 -56.01 6.73
C ALA A 248 12.78 -56.86 7.83
N ALA A 249 12.38 -56.73 9.08
CA ALA A 249 12.89 -57.60 10.15
C ALA A 249 11.79 -58.00 11.14
N SER A 250 10.83 -58.81 10.71
CA SER A 250 9.97 -59.61 11.60
C SER A 250 9.16 -60.65 10.84
N ILE A 251 9.82 -61.56 10.13
CA ILE A 251 9.27 -62.89 9.76
C ILE A 251 10.42 -63.84 9.78
N ASP A 252 10.71 -64.45 10.92
CA ASP A 252 11.21 -65.83 11.00
C ASP A 252 11.04 -66.36 12.44
N GLY A 253 10.48 -67.53 12.52
CA GLY A 253 10.57 -68.35 13.72
C GLY A 253 9.27 -68.69 14.43
N SER A 254 8.49 -69.63 13.91
CA SER A 254 8.28 -70.89 14.72
C SER A 254 7.34 -71.81 13.98
N ALA A 255 7.93 -72.81 13.40
CA ALA A 255 7.28 -74.04 13.01
C ALA A 255 7.15 -74.99 14.25
N GLN A 256 6.26 -75.98 14.11
CA GLN A 256 6.05 -77.22 14.83
C GLN A 256 4.96 -77.16 15.89
N THR A 257 4.06 -78.05 15.93
CA THR A 257 3.84 -79.46 15.72
C THR A 257 2.44 -79.84 16.27
N GLY A 258 1.88 -80.92 15.76
CA GLY A 258 0.93 -81.72 16.46
C GLY A 258 -0.46 -81.82 15.85
N SER A 259 -0.62 -82.64 14.93
CA SER A 259 -1.15 -84.04 14.88
C SER A 259 -2.50 -84.25 15.57
N SER A 260 -3.32 -84.90 14.80
CA SER A 260 -4.28 -85.95 15.06
C SER A 260 -5.73 -85.60 15.35
N SER A 261 -6.48 -86.10 14.48
CA SER A 261 -7.50 -87.18 14.56
C SER A 261 -8.94 -86.76 14.85
N SER A 262 -9.72 -87.15 13.89
CA SER A 262 -10.91 -88.03 13.96
C SER A 262 -12.23 -87.38 14.38
N THR A 263 -13.17 -87.50 13.52
CA THR A 263 -14.32 -88.38 13.44
C THR A 263 -15.66 -87.79 13.89
N SER A 264 -16.57 -87.89 12.96
CA SER A 264 -17.99 -88.20 13.10
C SER A 264 -18.94 -87.26 13.80
N GLY A 265 -19.98 -87.00 13.08
CA GLY A 265 -21.30 -86.56 13.53
C GLY A 265 -21.98 -85.80 12.45
#